data_72637d6d452ea854e40523a7e6044335
#
_entry.id   72637d6d452ea854e40523a7e6044335
#
_cell.length_a   1.000
_cell.length_b   1.000
_cell.length_c   1.000
_cell.angle_alpha   90.00
_cell.angle_beta   90.00
_cell.angle_gamma   90.00
#
_symmetry.space_group_name_H-M   'P 1'
#
loop_
_entity.id
_entity.type
_entity.pdbx_description
1 polymer ?
#
loop_
_entity_poly.entity_id
_entity_poly.type
_entity_poly.pdbx_seq_one_letter_code
_entity_poly.pdbx_strand_id
1 'polypeptide(L)'
;MNRLAAVIAAAIVVPIGLTGCASTPDETQSVVAAAVAAADPDITDVYVTTGSGVAGTSIRVRVYVQPLDTKGVARVIDESLKAILVSAPERPASFSLDVAEGDKPSDVNLNVGAIDLEDAARAADLYEHYSDDTLSGPTDVLEVRFGTWADLHG
;
A
#
# COMPACT_ATOMS: atom_id res chain seq x y z
N MET A 1 -23.18 61.10 12.66
CA MET A 1 -23.99 60.12 11.90
C MET A 1 -23.15 58.84 11.76
N ASN A 2 -23.30 57.92 12.76
CA ASN A 2 -22.54 56.67 12.80
C ASN A 2 -23.37 55.56 12.17
N ARG A 3 -22.87 54.97 11.10
CA ARG A 3 -23.45 53.72 10.53
C ARG A 3 -22.67 52.53 11.05
N LEU A 4 -23.27 51.82 11.98
CA LEU A 4 -22.83 50.47 12.38
C LEU A 4 -23.13 49.50 11.23
N ALA A 5 -22.08 48.87 10.71
CA ALA A 5 -22.21 47.73 9.81
C ALA A 5 -22.24 46.44 10.67
N ALA A 6 -23.34 45.77 10.66
CA ALA A 6 -23.50 44.45 11.30
C ALA A 6 -22.86 43.37 10.40
N VAL A 7 -21.82 42.68 10.90
CA VAL A 7 -21.24 41.50 10.25
C VAL A 7 -22.03 40.30 10.70
N ILE A 8 -22.78 39.68 9.80
CA ILE A 8 -23.47 38.41 10.00
C ILE A 8 -22.45 37.33 9.71
N ALA A 9 -21.94 36.66 10.75
CA ALA A 9 -21.15 35.43 10.62
C ALA A 9 -22.11 34.25 10.35
N ALA A 10 -22.14 33.78 9.11
CA ALA A 10 -22.82 32.55 8.75
C ALA A 10 -21.97 31.35 9.20
N ALA A 11 -22.41 30.67 10.24
CA ALA A 11 -21.83 29.38 10.66
C ALA A 11 -22.30 28.30 9.69
N ILE A 12 -21.38 27.81 8.84
CA ILE A 12 -21.60 26.65 8.00
C ILE A 12 -21.46 25.40 8.89
N VAL A 13 -22.58 24.83 9.28
CA VAL A 13 -22.62 23.48 9.92
C VAL A 13 -22.45 22.48 8.81
N VAL A 14 -21.26 21.89 8.69
CA VAL A 14 -21.01 20.74 7.83
C VAL A 14 -21.56 19.51 8.56
N PRO A 15 -22.57 18.80 8.03
CA PRO A 15 -22.99 17.54 8.62
C PRO A 15 -21.88 16.52 8.38
N ILE A 16 -21.19 16.09 9.43
CA ILE A 16 -20.31 14.93 9.40
C ILE A 16 -21.26 13.70 9.32
N GLY A 17 -21.58 13.32 8.11
CA GLY A 17 -22.26 12.06 7.84
C GLY A 17 -21.28 10.92 8.09
N LEU A 18 -21.41 10.27 9.24
CA LEU A 18 -20.84 8.93 9.51
C LEU A 18 -21.59 7.90 8.65
N THR A 19 -21.41 7.94 7.35
CA THR A 19 -21.72 6.80 6.50
C THR A 19 -20.46 5.96 6.46
N GLY A 20 -20.47 4.83 7.16
CA GLY A 20 -19.49 3.76 7.01
C GLY A 20 -19.63 3.16 5.60
N CYS A 21 -19.14 3.86 4.59
CA CYS A 21 -19.01 3.33 3.25
C CYS A 21 -17.79 2.40 3.25
N ALA A 22 -18.01 1.12 2.97
CA ALA A 22 -16.93 0.22 2.60
C ALA A 22 -16.15 0.88 1.44
N SER A 23 -14.83 0.92 1.56
CA SER A 23 -13.97 1.51 0.53
C SER A 23 -14.12 0.75 -0.78
N THR A 24 -14.19 1.48 -1.89
CA THR A 24 -14.26 0.84 -3.20
C THR A 24 -12.89 0.23 -3.58
N PRO A 25 -12.83 -0.82 -4.42
CA PRO A 25 -11.58 -1.35 -4.93
C PRO A 25 -10.67 -0.28 -5.54
N ASP A 26 -11.21 0.65 -6.31
CA ASP A 26 -10.46 1.73 -6.94
C ASP A 26 -9.88 2.72 -5.93
N GLU A 27 -10.61 3.02 -4.86
CA GLU A 27 -10.14 3.87 -3.77
C GLU A 27 -8.98 3.20 -3.03
N THR A 28 -9.12 1.93 -2.66
CA THR A 28 -8.06 1.15 -2.02
C THR A 28 -6.81 1.11 -2.89
N GLN A 29 -6.95 0.83 -4.20
CA GLN A 29 -5.82 0.80 -5.13
C GLN A 29 -5.10 2.15 -5.19
N SER A 30 -5.86 3.25 -5.31
CA SER A 30 -5.30 4.59 -5.41
C SER A 30 -4.55 5.02 -4.15
N VAL A 31 -5.14 4.79 -2.98
CA VAL A 31 -4.54 5.17 -1.68
C VAL A 31 -3.27 4.36 -1.41
N VAL A 32 -3.32 3.04 -1.61
CA VAL A 32 -2.17 2.16 -1.41
C VAL A 32 -1.06 2.49 -2.41
N ALA A 33 -1.39 2.70 -3.69
CA ALA A 33 -0.39 3.05 -4.70
C ALA A 33 0.34 4.35 -4.35
N ALA A 34 -0.37 5.38 -3.92
CA ALA A 34 0.23 6.66 -3.53
C ALA A 34 1.14 6.51 -2.30
N ALA A 35 0.72 5.74 -1.30
CA ALA A 35 1.50 5.51 -0.08
C ALA A 35 2.77 4.70 -0.36
N VAL A 36 2.67 3.63 -1.15
CA VAL A 36 3.82 2.81 -1.53
C VAL A 36 4.80 3.60 -2.39
N ALA A 37 4.32 4.41 -3.36
CA ALA A 37 5.19 5.25 -4.17
C ALA A 37 5.96 6.30 -3.35
N ALA A 38 5.43 6.72 -2.21
CA ALA A 38 6.08 7.68 -1.31
C ALA A 38 6.95 7.00 -0.22
N ALA A 39 6.91 5.67 -0.11
CA ALA A 39 7.55 4.94 0.99
C ALA A 39 9.08 4.90 0.88
N ASP A 40 9.61 4.82 -0.35
CA ASP A 40 11.05 4.76 -0.59
C ASP A 40 11.41 5.58 -1.85
N PRO A 41 12.49 6.39 -1.83
CA PRO A 41 12.88 7.22 -2.96
C PRO A 41 13.34 6.44 -4.21
N ASP A 42 13.70 5.16 -4.05
CA ASP A 42 14.11 4.30 -5.15
C ASP A 42 12.91 3.68 -5.90
N ILE A 43 11.69 3.83 -5.38
CA ILE A 43 10.47 3.43 -6.07
C ILE A 43 10.13 4.47 -7.14
N THR A 44 10.15 4.04 -8.40
CA THR A 44 9.88 4.91 -9.56
C THR A 44 8.43 4.90 -9.99
N ASP A 45 7.73 3.77 -9.79
CA ASP A 45 6.30 3.63 -10.08
C ASP A 45 5.71 2.45 -9.29
N VAL A 46 4.40 2.40 -9.20
CA VAL A 46 3.65 1.37 -8.48
C VAL A 46 2.44 0.93 -9.29
N TYR A 47 2.13 -0.35 -9.21
CA TYR A 47 0.88 -0.90 -9.70
C TYR A 47 0.19 -1.69 -8.58
N VAL A 48 -1.06 -1.37 -8.30
CA VAL A 48 -1.87 -2.02 -7.26
C VAL A 48 -3.12 -2.62 -7.86
N THR A 49 -3.45 -3.81 -7.44
CA THR A 49 -4.73 -4.44 -7.73
C THR A 49 -5.30 -5.07 -6.46
N THR A 50 -6.60 -5.15 -6.38
CA THR A 50 -7.32 -5.75 -5.27
C THR A 50 -8.16 -6.92 -5.77
N GLY A 51 -8.27 -7.96 -4.95
CA GLY A 51 -9.16 -9.08 -5.18
C GLY A 51 -10.06 -9.26 -3.96
N SER A 52 -11.29 -9.71 -4.18
CA SER A 52 -12.23 -10.05 -3.11
C SER A 52 -12.46 -11.55 -3.06
N GLY A 53 -12.38 -12.12 -1.88
CA GLY A 53 -12.60 -13.54 -1.63
C GLY A 53 -13.41 -13.77 -0.36
N VAL A 54 -13.66 -15.03 -0.03
CA VAL A 54 -14.39 -15.41 1.19
C VAL A 54 -13.68 -14.94 2.47
N ALA A 55 -12.36 -14.89 2.45
CA ALA A 55 -11.53 -14.44 3.57
C ALA A 55 -11.42 -12.91 3.70
N GLY A 56 -11.92 -12.15 2.74
CA GLY A 56 -11.82 -10.69 2.68
C GLY A 56 -11.08 -10.18 1.44
N THR A 57 -10.62 -8.95 1.51
CA THR A 57 -9.89 -8.28 0.42
C THR A 57 -8.41 -8.68 0.43
N SER A 58 -7.88 -9.05 -0.74
CA SER A 58 -6.45 -9.20 -0.96
C SER A 58 -5.88 -7.99 -1.70
N ILE A 59 -4.67 -7.58 -1.35
CA ILE A 59 -3.96 -6.49 -2.03
C ILE A 59 -2.72 -7.06 -2.69
N ARG A 60 -2.58 -6.86 -4.00
CA ARG A 60 -1.37 -7.20 -4.74
C ARG A 60 -0.71 -5.94 -5.27
N VAL A 61 0.57 -5.80 -4.99
CA VAL A 61 1.38 -4.63 -5.35
C VAL A 61 2.58 -5.08 -6.16
N ARG A 62 2.86 -4.38 -7.25
CA ARG A 62 4.14 -4.41 -7.94
C ARG A 62 4.79 -3.04 -7.82
N VAL A 63 6.01 -3.01 -7.33
CA VAL A 63 6.84 -1.81 -7.33
C VAL A 63 7.86 -1.85 -8.46
N TYR A 64 8.10 -0.72 -9.09
CA TYR A 64 9.10 -0.54 -10.14
C TYR A 64 10.26 0.25 -9.57
N VAL A 65 11.47 -0.22 -9.82
CA VAL A 65 12.71 0.38 -9.33
C VAL A 65 13.75 0.44 -10.45
N GLN A 66 14.72 1.34 -10.37
CA GLN A 66 15.95 1.17 -11.13
C GLN A 66 16.80 0.07 -10.50
N PRO A 67 17.76 -0.53 -11.22
CA PRO A 67 18.57 -1.61 -10.69
C PRO A 67 19.18 -1.29 -9.32
N LEU A 68 18.90 -2.12 -8.31
CA LEU A 68 19.36 -2.01 -6.94
C LEU A 68 20.18 -3.25 -6.54
N ASP A 69 21.02 -3.08 -5.53
CA ASP A 69 21.63 -4.24 -4.86
C ASP A 69 20.60 -4.93 -3.94
N THR A 70 20.97 -6.12 -3.45
CA THR A 70 20.10 -6.92 -2.56
C THR A 70 19.60 -6.14 -1.34
N LYS A 71 20.43 -5.27 -0.77
CA LYS A 71 20.03 -4.46 0.40
C LYS A 71 19.05 -3.36 0.02
N GLY A 72 19.23 -2.75 -1.14
CA GLY A 72 18.29 -1.78 -1.68
C GLY A 72 16.93 -2.40 -1.95
N VAL A 73 16.89 -3.58 -2.57
CA VAL A 73 15.65 -4.32 -2.79
C VAL A 73 14.99 -4.72 -1.48
N ALA A 74 15.74 -5.24 -0.50
CA ALA A 74 15.20 -5.61 0.82
C ALA A 74 14.58 -4.41 1.55
N ARG A 75 15.20 -3.23 1.48
CA ARG A 75 14.64 -1.99 2.04
C ARG A 75 13.35 -1.59 1.33
N VAL A 76 13.32 -1.59 0.00
CA VAL A 76 12.11 -1.29 -0.79
C VAL A 76 10.97 -2.23 -0.43
N ILE A 77 11.25 -3.53 -0.26
CA ILE A 77 10.28 -4.52 0.21
C ILE A 77 9.71 -4.11 1.56
N ASP A 78 10.56 -3.84 2.55
CA ASP A 78 10.16 -3.54 3.91
C ASP A 78 9.29 -2.29 4.01
N GLU A 79 9.72 -1.20 3.38
CA GLU A 79 8.97 0.05 3.36
C GLU A 79 7.65 -0.08 2.57
N SER A 80 7.63 -0.84 1.48
CA SER A 80 6.40 -1.11 0.71
C SER A 80 5.39 -1.92 1.51
N LEU A 81 5.80 -2.98 2.19
CA LEU A 81 4.92 -3.81 3.02
C LEU A 81 4.33 -3.01 4.19
N LYS A 82 5.15 -2.18 4.83
CA LYS A 82 4.69 -1.25 5.86
C LYS A 82 3.66 -0.25 5.31
N ALA A 83 3.94 0.34 4.15
CA ALA A 83 3.02 1.28 3.51
C ALA A 83 1.67 0.63 3.14
N ILE A 84 1.68 -0.62 2.64
CA ILE A 84 0.46 -1.38 2.38
C ILE A 84 -0.39 -1.51 3.65
N LEU A 85 0.22 -1.93 4.77
CA LEU A 85 -0.49 -2.13 6.03
C LEU A 85 -1.05 -0.81 6.58
N VAL A 86 -0.27 0.26 6.55
CA VAL A 86 -0.63 1.56 7.14
C VAL A 86 -1.65 2.33 6.31
N SER A 87 -1.65 2.15 4.99
CA SER A 87 -2.47 2.98 4.09
C SER A 87 -3.77 2.34 3.64
N ALA A 88 -3.90 1.02 3.71
CA ALA A 88 -5.13 0.35 3.27
C ALA A 88 -6.33 0.86 4.09
N PRO A 89 -7.44 1.27 3.45
CA PRO A 89 -8.60 1.82 4.17
C PRO A 89 -9.32 0.80 5.06
N GLU A 90 -9.20 -0.47 4.70
CA GLU A 90 -9.72 -1.60 5.46
C GLU A 90 -8.62 -2.64 5.64
N ARG A 91 -8.66 -3.38 6.76
CA ARG A 91 -7.69 -4.45 7.00
C ARG A 91 -7.76 -5.50 5.89
N PRO A 92 -6.71 -5.64 5.07
CA PRO A 92 -6.70 -6.69 4.07
C PRO A 92 -6.63 -8.07 4.72
N ALA A 93 -7.15 -9.09 4.06
CA ALA A 93 -6.99 -10.48 4.50
C ALA A 93 -5.58 -11.01 4.17
N SER A 94 -5.04 -10.59 3.02
CA SER A 94 -3.72 -11.00 2.55
C SER A 94 -3.07 -9.93 1.69
N PHE A 95 -1.77 -10.05 1.56
CA PHE A 95 -0.95 -9.22 0.68
C PHE A 95 -0.15 -10.07 -0.31
N SER A 96 0.27 -9.43 -1.39
CA SER A 96 1.26 -9.96 -2.33
C SER A 96 2.08 -8.79 -2.87
N LEU A 97 3.41 -8.92 -2.86
CA LEU A 97 4.35 -7.90 -3.33
C LEU A 97 5.37 -8.54 -4.24
N ASP A 98 5.55 -7.97 -5.42
CA ASP A 98 6.66 -8.25 -6.30
C ASP A 98 7.37 -6.96 -6.72
N VAL A 99 8.63 -7.09 -7.17
CA VAL A 99 9.48 -5.99 -7.61
C VAL A 99 9.86 -6.22 -9.07
N ALA A 100 9.83 -5.18 -9.88
CA ALA A 100 10.27 -5.20 -11.27
C ALA A 100 11.30 -4.09 -11.51
N GLU A 101 12.32 -4.37 -12.31
CA GLU A 101 13.28 -3.36 -12.73
C GLU A 101 12.82 -2.62 -13.99
N GLY A 102 13.11 -1.33 -14.04
CA GLY A 102 12.81 -0.46 -15.17
C GLY A 102 11.47 0.26 -15.07
N ASP A 103 11.01 0.77 -16.19
CA ASP A 103 9.78 1.58 -16.25
C ASP A 103 8.53 0.69 -16.25
N LYS A 104 7.47 1.20 -15.61
CA LYS A 104 6.16 0.52 -15.66
C LYS A 104 5.60 0.52 -17.08
N PRO A 105 5.29 -0.66 -17.66
CA PRO A 105 4.66 -0.74 -18.97
C PRO A 105 3.22 -0.21 -18.95
N SER A 106 2.71 0.19 -20.11
CA SER A 106 1.30 0.59 -20.26
C SER A 106 0.32 -0.54 -19.90
N ASP A 107 0.70 -1.78 -20.24
CA ASP A 107 -0.07 -2.99 -19.95
C ASP A 107 0.70 -3.84 -18.95
N VAL A 108 0.34 -3.72 -17.66
CA VAL A 108 0.99 -4.47 -16.58
C VAL A 108 0.48 -5.91 -16.56
N ASN A 109 1.40 -6.86 -16.76
CA ASN A 109 1.14 -8.29 -16.57
C ASN A 109 1.89 -8.77 -15.32
N LEU A 110 1.15 -9.05 -14.26
CA LEU A 110 1.73 -9.46 -12.98
C LEU A 110 2.32 -10.90 -12.97
N ASN A 111 2.17 -11.64 -14.05
CA ASN A 111 2.74 -13.00 -14.15
C ASN A 111 4.15 -13.01 -14.79
N VAL A 112 4.64 -11.87 -15.25
CA VAL A 112 5.95 -11.74 -15.88
C VAL A 112 6.65 -10.45 -15.45
N GLY A 113 7.98 -10.43 -15.52
CA GLY A 113 8.77 -9.23 -15.32
C GLY A 113 9.14 -8.91 -13.87
N ALA A 114 8.73 -9.73 -12.90
CA ALA A 114 9.29 -9.62 -11.56
C ALA A 114 10.76 -10.09 -11.56
N ILE A 115 11.58 -9.46 -10.73
CA ILE A 115 12.93 -9.94 -10.44
C ILE A 115 12.89 -11.02 -9.36
N ASP A 116 13.95 -11.84 -9.31
CA ASP A 116 14.14 -12.80 -8.23
C ASP A 116 14.35 -12.07 -6.91
N LEU A 117 13.51 -12.36 -5.93
CA LEU A 117 13.54 -11.75 -4.59
C LEU A 117 14.17 -12.65 -3.53
N GLU A 118 14.70 -13.82 -3.88
CA GLU A 118 15.17 -14.81 -2.88
C GLU A 118 16.16 -14.21 -1.88
N ASP A 119 17.23 -13.59 -2.38
CA ASP A 119 18.27 -13.00 -1.51
C ASP A 119 17.75 -11.80 -0.71
N ALA A 120 16.89 -10.98 -1.32
CA ALA A 120 16.27 -9.83 -0.65
C ALA A 120 15.27 -10.27 0.43
N ALA A 121 14.49 -11.32 0.18
CA ALA A 121 13.57 -11.91 1.14
C ALA A 121 14.32 -12.50 2.34
N ARG A 122 15.48 -13.14 2.12
CA ARG A 122 16.36 -13.60 3.19
C ARG A 122 16.92 -12.42 4.00
N ALA A 123 17.39 -11.36 3.33
CA ALA A 123 17.92 -10.17 3.98
C ALA A 123 16.86 -9.41 4.79
N ALA A 124 15.60 -9.46 4.37
CA ALA A 124 14.45 -8.87 5.05
C ALA A 124 13.81 -9.80 6.11
N ASP A 125 14.31 -11.02 6.32
CA ASP A 125 13.71 -12.03 7.20
C ASP A 125 12.24 -12.38 6.81
N LEU A 126 12.00 -12.52 5.51
CA LEU A 126 10.69 -12.81 4.90
C LEU A 126 10.72 -14.04 3.97
N TYR A 127 11.79 -14.83 4.03
CA TYR A 127 12.00 -15.94 3.10
C TYR A 127 10.88 -17.01 3.17
N GLU A 128 10.28 -17.22 4.34
CA GLU A 128 9.15 -18.15 4.49
C GLU A 128 7.89 -17.72 3.73
N HIS A 129 7.84 -16.46 3.31
CA HIS A 129 6.74 -15.86 2.55
C HIS A 129 7.07 -15.63 1.07
N TYR A 130 8.25 -16.10 0.64
CA TYR A 130 8.72 -16.00 -0.75
C TYR A 130 8.33 -17.24 -1.55
N SER A 131 7.79 -17.01 -2.73
CA SER A 131 7.53 -18.03 -3.75
C SER A 131 7.39 -17.38 -5.11
N ASP A 132 8.01 -17.97 -6.14
CA ASP A 132 7.85 -17.55 -7.54
C ASP A 132 8.04 -16.02 -7.75
N ASP A 133 9.16 -15.48 -7.28
CA ASP A 133 9.52 -14.05 -7.37
C ASP A 133 8.54 -13.09 -6.68
N THR A 134 7.76 -13.60 -5.75
CA THR A 134 6.71 -12.85 -5.04
C THR A 134 6.80 -13.11 -3.54
N LEU A 135 6.61 -12.07 -2.75
CA LEU A 135 6.35 -12.17 -1.32
C LEU A 135 4.85 -12.12 -1.07
N SER A 136 4.30 -13.10 -0.39
CA SER A 136 2.87 -13.15 -0.11
C SER A 136 2.56 -13.81 1.22
N GLY A 137 1.44 -13.42 1.83
CA GLY A 137 0.99 -14.00 3.08
C GLY A 137 -0.27 -13.36 3.64
N PRO A 138 -0.77 -13.88 4.77
CA PRO A 138 -1.83 -13.23 5.51
C PRO A 138 -1.33 -11.93 6.15
N THR A 139 -2.22 -10.99 6.38
CA THR A 139 -1.88 -9.68 6.98
C THR A 139 -1.26 -9.79 8.37
N ASP A 140 -1.56 -10.86 9.12
CA ASP A 140 -0.95 -11.13 10.43
C ASP A 140 0.59 -11.10 10.39
N VAL A 141 1.19 -11.50 9.27
CA VAL A 141 2.65 -11.45 9.06
C VAL A 141 3.16 -10.00 9.13
N LEU A 142 2.43 -9.08 8.51
CA LEU A 142 2.76 -7.66 8.54
C LEU A 142 2.51 -7.05 9.91
N GLU A 143 1.44 -7.46 10.59
CA GLU A 143 1.11 -6.99 11.93
C GLU A 143 2.15 -7.41 12.98
N VAL A 144 2.70 -8.60 12.88
CA VAL A 144 3.82 -9.05 13.74
C VAL A 144 5.05 -8.16 13.54
N ARG A 145 5.29 -7.71 12.30
CA ARG A 145 6.47 -6.92 11.95
C ARG A 145 6.33 -5.43 12.24
N PHE A 146 5.17 -4.84 11.96
CA PHE A 146 4.98 -3.39 11.94
C PHE A 146 4.00 -2.86 13.00
N GLY A 147 3.32 -3.73 13.73
CA GLY A 147 2.27 -3.39 14.70
C GLY A 147 0.88 -3.78 14.20
N THR A 148 -0.04 -3.94 15.14
CA THR A 148 -1.39 -4.40 14.80
C THR A 148 -2.16 -3.37 13.98
N TRP A 149 -3.09 -3.83 13.15
CA TRP A 149 -3.99 -2.95 12.41
C TRP A 149 -4.70 -1.94 13.30
N ALA A 150 -5.18 -2.38 14.45
CA ALA A 150 -5.89 -1.53 15.40
C ALA A 150 -4.99 -0.41 15.97
N ASP A 151 -3.71 -0.70 16.22
CA ASP A 151 -2.75 0.30 16.73
C ASP A 151 -2.38 1.35 15.68
N LEU A 152 -2.42 0.96 14.40
CA LEU A 152 -2.02 1.82 13.29
C LEU A 152 -3.17 2.72 12.79
N HIS A 153 -4.44 2.36 13.07
CA HIS A 153 -5.64 3.04 12.57
C HIS A 153 -6.60 3.49 13.68
N GLY A 154 -6.23 3.30 14.96
CA GLY A 154 -7.04 3.65 16.15
C GLY A 154 -7.08 5.12 16.53
#